data_a4043e0ee958aee285619dc92bc25f25
#
_entry.id   a4043e0ee958aee285619dc92bc25f25
#
_cell.length_a   1.000
_cell.length_b   1.000
_cell.length_c   1.000
_cell.angle_alpha   90.00
_cell.angle_beta   90.00
_cell.angle_gamma   90.00
#
_symmetry.space_group_name_H-M   'P 1'
#
loop_
_entity.id
_entity.type
_entity.pdbx_description
1 polymer ?
#
loop_
_entity_poly.entity_id
_entity_poly.type
_entity_poly.pdbx_seq_one_letter_code
_entity_poly.pdbx_strand_id
1 'polypeptide(L)' 'MTDSRYKKYEDCNIDELEQIVNDLENMSISALKSKKLDIRKSILGAVKEAKLVIEKRIKK' A
#
# COMPACT_ATOMS: atom_id res chain seq x y z
N MET A 1 -22.76 9.87 2.59
CA MET A 1 -21.93 9.90 3.78
C MET A 1 -20.59 9.20 3.53
N THR A 2 -19.52 9.83 3.87
CA THR A 2 -18.20 9.31 3.56
C THR A 2 -17.73 8.32 4.61
N ASP A 3 -17.27 7.19 4.16
CA ASP A 3 -16.71 6.20 5.06
C ASP A 3 -15.23 6.49 5.22
N SER A 4 -14.83 6.93 6.40
CA SER A 4 -13.45 7.32 6.67
C SER A 4 -12.46 6.16 6.57
N ARG A 5 -12.94 4.92 6.50
CA ARG A 5 -12.05 3.78 6.35
C ARG A 5 -11.44 3.68 4.96
N TYR A 6 -12.02 4.37 3.97
CA TYR A 6 -11.57 4.28 2.59
C TYR A 6 -10.91 5.57 2.13
N LYS A 7 -9.93 5.98 2.88
CA LYS A 7 -9.11 7.11 2.48
C LYS A 7 -8.38 6.77 1.19
N LYS A 8 -8.45 7.68 0.23
CA LYS A 8 -7.66 7.52 -0.97
C LYS A 8 -6.21 7.84 -0.67
N TYR A 9 -5.30 7.25 -1.43
CA TYR A 9 -3.88 7.54 -1.23
C TYR A 9 -3.58 9.04 -1.32
N GLU A 10 -4.33 9.76 -2.15
CA GLU A 10 -4.15 11.19 -2.29
C GLU A 10 -4.45 11.97 -1.01
N ASP A 11 -5.34 11.44 -0.18
CA ASP A 11 -5.74 12.07 1.06
C ASP A 11 -4.86 11.70 2.24
N CYS A 12 -3.95 10.77 2.05
CA CYS A 12 -3.02 10.35 3.09
C CYS A 12 -1.78 11.21 3.09
N ASN A 13 -1.22 11.46 4.28
CA ASN A 13 0.09 12.10 4.33
C ASN A 13 1.18 11.06 4.11
N ILE A 14 2.42 11.49 4.01
CA ILE A 14 3.54 10.58 3.71
C ILE A 14 3.71 9.53 4.80
N ASP A 15 3.55 9.90 6.05
CA ASP A 15 3.67 8.94 7.15
C ASP A 15 2.62 7.85 7.05
N GLU A 16 1.39 8.23 6.73
CA GLU A 16 0.31 7.26 6.53
C GLU A 16 0.60 6.34 5.35
N LEU A 17 1.10 6.90 4.26
CA LEU A 17 1.43 6.12 3.07
C LEU A 17 2.55 5.13 3.37
N GLU A 18 3.57 5.56 4.10
CA GLU A 18 4.66 4.66 4.49
C GLU A 18 4.17 3.53 5.37
N GLN A 19 3.24 3.84 6.27
CA GLN A 19 2.64 2.82 7.12
C GLN A 19 1.86 1.80 6.28
N ILE A 20 1.10 2.29 5.31
CA ILE A 20 0.34 1.42 4.39
C ILE A 20 1.30 0.50 3.62
N VAL A 21 2.37 1.06 3.07
CA VAL A 21 3.37 0.26 2.35
C VAL A 21 3.95 -0.81 3.25
N ASN A 22 4.32 -0.43 4.47
CA ASN A 22 4.90 -1.36 5.41
C ASN A 22 3.95 -2.52 5.73
N ASP A 23 2.69 -2.19 5.99
CA ASP A 23 1.67 -3.21 6.28
C ASP A 23 1.47 -4.13 5.07
N LEU A 24 1.40 -3.57 3.88
CA LEU A 24 1.23 -4.35 2.67
C LEU A 24 2.43 -5.27 2.43
N GLU A 25 3.64 -4.78 2.66
CA GLU A 25 4.84 -5.61 2.51
C GLU A 25 4.83 -6.78 3.48
N ASN A 26 4.42 -6.54 4.72
CA ASN A 26 4.30 -7.61 5.70
C ASN A 26 3.27 -8.64 5.27
N MET A 27 2.15 -8.18 4.73
CA MET A 27 1.12 -9.07 4.21
C MET A 27 1.62 -9.89 3.04
N SER A 28 2.44 -9.30 2.16
CA SER A 28 2.98 -10.02 1.01
C SER A 28 3.92 -11.14 1.45
N ILE A 29 4.71 -10.89 2.49
CA ILE A 29 5.60 -11.91 3.04
C ILE A 29 4.77 -13.06 3.61
N SER A 30 3.71 -12.74 4.34
CA SER A 30 2.82 -13.74 4.90
C SER A 30 2.16 -14.58 3.80
N ALA A 31 1.72 -13.93 2.73
CA ALA A 31 1.12 -14.61 1.60
C ALA A 31 2.14 -15.54 0.92
N LEU A 32 3.39 -15.10 0.82
CA LEU A 32 4.45 -15.91 0.25
C LEU A 32 4.68 -17.18 1.08
N LYS A 33 4.73 -17.03 2.39
CA LYS A 33 4.91 -18.18 3.29
C LYS A 33 3.76 -19.16 3.20
N SER A 34 2.57 -18.67 2.94
CA SER A 34 1.37 -19.52 2.76
C SER A 34 1.21 -20.01 1.33
N LYS A 35 2.15 -19.69 0.45
CA LYS A 35 2.13 -20.07 -0.97
C LYS A 35 0.91 -19.52 -1.72
N LYS A 36 0.40 -18.38 -1.27
CA LYS A 36 -0.72 -17.70 -1.91
C LYS A 36 -0.21 -16.65 -2.88
N LEU A 37 0.36 -17.10 -3.98
CA LEU A 37 1.04 -16.22 -4.92
C LEU A 37 0.11 -15.20 -5.58
N ASP A 38 -1.14 -15.56 -5.83
CA ASP A 38 -2.11 -14.63 -6.40
C ASP A 38 -2.37 -13.45 -5.48
N ILE A 39 -2.52 -13.74 -4.21
CA ILE A 39 -2.73 -12.70 -3.21
C ILE A 39 -1.49 -11.83 -3.09
N ARG A 40 -0.32 -12.46 -3.07
CA ARG A 40 0.94 -11.72 -3.01
C ARG A 40 1.08 -10.76 -4.18
N LYS A 41 0.74 -11.22 -5.39
CA LYS A 41 0.83 -10.40 -6.58
C LYS A 41 -0.07 -9.17 -6.48
N SER A 42 -1.29 -9.35 -6.00
CA SER A 42 -2.22 -8.24 -5.79
C SER A 42 -1.69 -7.24 -4.77
N ILE A 43 -1.12 -7.74 -3.69
CA ILE A 43 -0.55 -6.89 -2.63
C ILE A 43 0.63 -6.09 -3.19
N LEU A 44 1.49 -6.73 -3.95
CA LEU A 44 2.65 -6.05 -4.54
C LEU A 44 2.22 -4.95 -5.50
N GLY A 45 1.12 -5.15 -6.23
CA GLY A 45 0.56 -4.10 -7.08
C GLY A 45 0.14 -2.89 -6.26
N ALA A 46 -0.52 -3.12 -5.13
CA ALA A 46 -0.93 -2.04 -4.23
C ALA A 46 0.28 -1.32 -3.63
N VAL A 47 1.33 -2.06 -3.27
CA VAL A 47 2.57 -1.47 -2.76
C VAL A 47 3.18 -0.54 -3.80
N LYS A 48 3.25 -0.99 -5.04
CA LYS A 48 3.80 -0.19 -6.12
C LYS A 48 3.03 1.11 -6.30
N GLU A 49 1.72 1.04 -6.26
CA GLU A 49 0.87 2.21 -6.40
C GLU A 49 1.08 3.21 -5.26
N ALA A 50 1.12 2.73 -4.04
CA ALA A 50 1.34 3.58 -2.89
C ALA A 50 2.72 4.26 -2.96
N LYS A 51 3.74 3.53 -3.37
CA LYS A 51 5.08 4.08 -3.53
C LYS A 51 5.13 5.16 -4.60
N LEU A 52 4.38 5.00 -5.68
CA LEU A 52 4.30 6.02 -6.72
C LEU A 52 3.70 7.32 -6.20
N VAL A 53 2.68 7.22 -5.37
CA VAL A 53 2.06 8.40 -4.77
C VAL A 53 3.07 9.11 -3.86
N ILE A 54 3.80 8.37 -3.05
CA ILE A 54 4.83 8.96 -2.19
C ILE A 54 5.88 9.68 -3.04
N GLU A 55 6.33 9.04 -4.09
CA GLU A 55 7.35 9.59 -4.98
C GLU A 55 6.89 10.89 -5.60
N LYS A 56 5.66 10.94 -6.06
CA LYS A 56 5.10 12.17 -6.63
C LYS A 56 5.08 13.31 -5.65
N ARG A 57 4.84 13.04 -4.39
CA ARG A 57 4.81 14.07 -3.35
C ARG A 57 6.20 14.60 -3.03
N ILE A 58 7.17 13.72 -3.05
CA ILE A 58 8.55 14.11 -2.76
C ILE A 58 9.14 14.93 -3.89
N LYS A 59 8.75 14.61 -5.12
CA LYS A 59 9.31 15.25 -6.32
C LYS A 59 8.60 16.53 -6.73
N LYS A 60 7.94 17.15 -5.87
CA LYS A 60 7.24 18.36 -6.23
C LYS A 60 8.13 19.45 -6.81
#